data_472af1385cfe7294800bbb8953395ced
#
_entry.id   472af1385cfe7294800bbb8953395ced
#
_cell.length_a   1.000
_cell.length_b   1.000
_cell.length_c   1.000
_cell.angle_alpha   90.00
_cell.angle_beta   90.00
_cell.angle_gamma   90.00
#
_symmetry.space_group_name_H-M   'P 1'
#
loop_
_entity.id
_entity.type
_entity.pdbx_description
1 polymer ?
#
loop_
_entity_poly.entity_id
_entity_poly.type
_entity_poly.pdbx_seq_one_letter_code
_entity_poly.pdbx_strand_id
1 'polypeptide(L)'
;REGYYGAHDVVDGVTLFSDPVSPRALLEGAWAVYTVSSQMGFEAILAGHRPQVFGTPFYAGWGLSDDRGTIPLIRRGRALTRAQLFAGAMILAPTWYDPYRDRLATFEDALEAMAAEARAWREDHRGWTASGMRAWKRRPLQKMFGRWKPMRFGGPRADRPAMVWGLKEAAPGVARLEDGFLRSRGLGADLVPPLS
;
A
#
# COMPACT_ATOMS: atom_id res chain seq x y z
N ARG A 1 -11.70 -10.07 -11.13
CA ARG A 1 -12.89 -9.30 -11.58
C ARG A 1 -12.70 -9.03 -13.06
N GLU A 2 -13.67 -9.38 -13.86
CA GLU A 2 -13.74 -8.96 -15.26
C GLU A 2 -13.88 -7.43 -15.29
N GLY A 3 -13.04 -6.76 -16.10
CA GLY A 3 -13.13 -5.33 -16.35
C GLY A 3 -14.23 -5.01 -17.36
N TYR A 4 -14.48 -3.73 -17.60
CA TYR A 4 -15.42 -3.28 -18.62
C TYR A 4 -14.90 -3.52 -20.06
N TYR A 5 -13.59 -3.69 -20.23
CA TYR A 5 -12.94 -3.90 -21.50
C TYR A 5 -12.35 -5.31 -21.58
N GLY A 6 -12.52 -5.96 -22.72
CA GLY A 6 -12.01 -7.29 -23.00
C GLY A 6 -11.23 -7.35 -24.32
N ALA A 7 -10.77 -8.52 -24.70
CA ALA A 7 -9.99 -8.69 -25.92
C ALA A 7 -10.73 -8.24 -27.20
N HIS A 8 -12.07 -8.24 -27.17
CA HIS A 8 -12.92 -7.77 -28.28
C HIS A 8 -12.96 -6.25 -28.43
N ASP A 9 -12.51 -5.50 -27.43
CA ASP A 9 -12.46 -4.03 -27.47
C ASP A 9 -11.11 -3.51 -28.00
N VAL A 10 -10.16 -4.40 -28.26
CA VAL A 10 -8.85 -4.04 -28.81
C VAL A 10 -9.01 -3.72 -30.28
N VAL A 11 -8.72 -2.48 -30.64
CA VAL A 11 -8.67 -1.98 -32.02
C VAL A 11 -7.27 -1.41 -32.28
N ASP A 12 -6.98 -1.07 -33.54
CA ASP A 12 -5.67 -0.49 -33.89
C ASP A 12 -5.38 0.76 -33.04
N GLY A 13 -4.18 0.80 -32.46
CA GLY A 13 -3.76 1.86 -31.54
C GLY A 13 -4.26 1.72 -30.08
N VAL A 14 -5.03 0.68 -29.75
CA VAL A 14 -5.50 0.41 -28.38
C VAL A 14 -4.80 -0.81 -27.80
N THR A 15 -4.17 -0.65 -26.65
CA THR A 15 -3.56 -1.73 -25.88
C THR A 15 -4.28 -1.90 -24.54
N LEU A 16 -4.75 -3.11 -24.26
CA LEU A 16 -5.24 -3.46 -22.93
C LEU A 16 -4.06 -3.63 -21.99
N PHE A 17 -4.14 -2.94 -20.85
CA PHE A 17 -3.10 -2.99 -19.84
C PHE A 17 -3.68 -3.46 -18.51
N SER A 18 -3.16 -4.57 -17.98
CA SER A 18 -3.61 -5.18 -16.73
C SER A 18 -2.49 -5.49 -15.75
N ASP A 19 -1.26 -5.09 -16.07
CA ASP A 19 -0.12 -5.34 -15.20
C ASP A 19 -0.22 -4.55 -13.89
N PRO A 20 0.27 -5.12 -12.78
CA PRO A 20 0.24 -4.46 -11.47
C PRO A 20 1.34 -3.38 -11.39
N VAL A 21 1.05 -2.21 -11.89
CA VAL A 21 1.93 -1.03 -11.80
C VAL A 21 1.31 0.06 -10.93
N SER A 22 2.15 0.96 -10.45
CA SER A 22 1.69 2.14 -9.73
C SER A 22 0.88 3.06 -10.66
N PRO A 23 -0.35 3.48 -10.28
CA PRO A 23 -1.10 4.49 -11.01
C PRO A 23 -0.28 5.75 -11.30
N ARG A 24 0.56 6.16 -10.36
CA ARG A 24 1.45 7.31 -10.53
C ARG A 24 2.42 7.14 -11.69
N ALA A 25 3.02 5.96 -11.83
CA ALA A 25 3.94 5.69 -12.94
C ALA A 25 3.25 5.75 -14.30
N LEU A 26 1.99 5.27 -14.38
CA LEU A 26 1.18 5.42 -15.59
C LEU A 26 0.85 6.87 -15.89
N LEU A 27 0.51 7.65 -14.86
CA LEU A 27 0.13 9.05 -15.01
C LEU A 27 1.32 9.95 -15.40
N GLU A 28 2.53 9.65 -14.94
CA GLU A 28 3.75 10.40 -15.31
C GLU A 28 4.00 10.40 -16.84
N GLY A 29 3.66 9.29 -17.52
CA GLY A 29 3.78 9.16 -18.98
C GLY A 29 2.52 9.52 -19.76
N ALA A 30 1.40 9.81 -19.10
CA ALA A 30 0.12 10.04 -19.76
C ALA A 30 0.02 11.45 -20.35
N TRP A 31 -0.32 11.54 -21.62
CA TRP A 31 -0.65 12.81 -22.27
C TRP A 31 -2.08 13.27 -21.95
N ALA A 32 -3.02 12.34 -21.83
CA ALA A 32 -4.40 12.59 -21.45
C ALA A 32 -4.96 11.44 -20.63
N VAL A 33 -5.94 11.71 -19.78
CA VAL A 33 -6.62 10.71 -18.95
C VAL A 33 -8.12 10.80 -19.20
N TYR A 34 -8.72 9.67 -19.52
CA TYR A 34 -10.16 9.52 -19.77
C TYR A 34 -10.74 8.57 -18.72
N THR A 35 -11.83 8.96 -18.08
CA THR A 35 -12.46 8.12 -17.05
C THR A 35 -13.97 8.35 -16.98
N VAL A 36 -14.70 7.34 -16.58
CA VAL A 36 -16.12 7.49 -16.25
C VAL A 36 -16.25 7.91 -14.80
N SER A 37 -15.92 7.01 -13.86
CA SER A 37 -16.05 7.26 -12.42
C SER A 37 -14.91 6.63 -11.61
N SER A 38 -13.85 6.19 -12.29
CA SER A 38 -12.69 5.55 -11.66
C SER A 38 -11.96 6.53 -10.73
N GLN A 39 -11.46 6.01 -9.61
CA GLN A 39 -10.60 6.75 -8.69
C GLN A 39 -9.29 7.25 -9.36
N MET A 40 -8.88 6.61 -10.46
CA MET A 40 -7.76 7.07 -11.29
C MET A 40 -7.90 8.53 -11.72
N GLY A 41 -9.12 9.03 -11.94
CA GLY A 41 -9.36 10.44 -12.26
C GLY A 41 -9.00 11.38 -11.10
N PHE A 42 -9.24 10.99 -9.86
CA PHE A 42 -8.79 11.74 -8.69
C PHE A 42 -7.27 11.74 -8.58
N GLU A 43 -6.64 10.59 -8.75
CA GLU A 43 -5.18 10.46 -8.74
C GLU A 43 -4.54 11.29 -9.87
N ALA A 44 -5.17 11.32 -11.05
CA ALA A 44 -4.75 12.16 -12.18
C ALA A 44 -4.79 13.65 -11.83
N ILE A 45 -5.85 14.12 -11.17
CA ILE A 45 -5.94 15.51 -10.68
C ILE A 45 -4.80 15.81 -9.71
N LEU A 46 -4.51 14.92 -8.78
CA LEU A 46 -3.41 15.08 -7.82
C LEU A 46 -2.04 15.09 -8.51
N ALA A 47 -1.87 14.30 -9.57
CA ALA A 47 -0.67 14.28 -10.40
C ALA A 47 -0.51 15.49 -11.31
N GLY A 48 -1.53 16.35 -11.41
CA GLY A 48 -1.47 17.59 -12.22
C GLY A 48 -2.20 17.54 -13.55
N HIS A 49 -2.80 16.42 -13.89
CA HIS A 49 -3.63 16.30 -15.09
C HIS A 49 -5.00 16.96 -14.93
N ARG A 50 -5.64 17.21 -16.04
CA ARG A 50 -7.04 17.60 -16.14
C ARG A 50 -7.82 16.48 -16.84
N PRO A 51 -8.28 15.44 -16.12
CA PRO A 51 -8.90 14.28 -16.75
C PRO A 51 -10.23 14.64 -17.41
N GLN A 52 -10.53 13.97 -18.52
CA GLN A 52 -11.86 14.01 -19.13
C GLN A 52 -12.75 12.98 -18.44
N VAL A 53 -13.85 13.46 -17.86
CA VAL A 53 -14.72 12.66 -16.98
C VAL A 53 -16.10 12.54 -17.61
N PHE A 54 -16.51 11.30 -17.90
CA PHE A 54 -17.78 10.99 -18.55
C PHE A 54 -18.90 10.61 -17.55
N GLY A 55 -18.55 10.41 -16.30
CA GLY A 55 -19.47 10.13 -15.19
C GLY A 55 -19.60 11.30 -14.21
N THR A 56 -20.10 10.97 -13.01
CA THR A 56 -20.33 11.97 -11.94
C THR A 56 -19.60 11.59 -10.63
N PRO A 57 -18.29 11.25 -10.66
CA PRO A 57 -17.55 10.92 -9.45
C PRO A 57 -17.41 12.13 -8.52
N PHE A 58 -16.97 11.88 -7.29
CA PHE A 58 -16.87 12.92 -6.25
C PHE A 58 -15.93 14.07 -6.63
N TYR A 59 -14.94 13.82 -7.48
CA TYR A 59 -13.95 14.80 -7.90
C TYR A 59 -14.36 15.64 -9.14
N ALA A 60 -15.45 15.29 -9.82
CA ALA A 60 -15.96 16.03 -10.97
C ALA A 60 -16.77 17.26 -10.54
N GLY A 61 -16.85 18.29 -11.38
CA GLY A 61 -17.65 19.49 -11.16
C GLY A 61 -16.99 20.57 -10.29
N TRP A 62 -15.68 20.45 -10.04
CA TRP A 62 -14.92 21.41 -9.20
C TRP A 62 -13.92 22.26 -10.01
N GLY A 63 -13.98 22.23 -11.33
CA GLY A 63 -13.06 22.97 -12.22
C GLY A 63 -11.69 22.35 -12.41
N LEU A 64 -11.45 21.15 -11.85
CA LEU A 64 -10.18 20.40 -11.93
C LEU A 64 -10.18 19.30 -12.99
N SER A 65 -11.32 19.04 -13.59
CA SER A 65 -11.56 18.06 -14.65
C SER A 65 -12.26 18.72 -15.86
N ASP A 66 -12.24 18.04 -16.98
CA ASP A 66 -13.05 18.36 -18.15
C ASP A 66 -14.29 17.43 -18.12
N ASP A 67 -15.39 17.96 -17.58
CA ASP A 67 -16.58 17.18 -17.28
C ASP A 67 -17.47 17.04 -18.52
N ARG A 68 -17.58 15.81 -19.03
CA ARG A 68 -18.38 15.44 -20.20
C ARG A 68 -19.72 14.84 -19.82
N GLY A 69 -19.88 14.43 -18.56
CA GLY A 69 -21.13 13.91 -18.00
C GLY A 69 -22.02 15.05 -17.47
N THR A 70 -23.27 14.70 -17.16
CA THR A 70 -24.19 15.62 -16.49
C THR A 70 -23.85 15.70 -15.00
N ILE A 71 -23.31 16.82 -14.54
CA ILE A 71 -22.95 17.03 -13.15
C ILE A 71 -24.12 17.70 -12.40
N PRO A 72 -24.63 17.10 -11.30
CA PRO A 72 -25.60 17.76 -10.45
C PRO A 72 -24.97 18.99 -9.76
N LEU A 73 -25.33 20.19 -10.19
CA LEU A 73 -24.71 21.44 -9.74
C LEU A 73 -25.09 21.85 -8.31
N ILE A 74 -26.07 21.23 -7.68
CA ILE A 74 -26.63 21.65 -6.38
C ILE A 74 -25.56 21.77 -5.26
N ARG A 75 -24.44 21.03 -5.37
CA ARG A 75 -23.36 21.09 -4.37
C ARG A 75 -21.98 21.35 -4.98
N ARG A 76 -21.87 21.54 -6.30
CA ARG A 76 -20.60 21.56 -7.05
C ARG A 76 -20.49 22.82 -7.92
N GLY A 77 -20.93 23.95 -7.44
CA GLY A 77 -20.96 25.20 -8.22
C GLY A 77 -19.73 26.09 -8.07
N ARG A 78 -18.62 25.62 -7.50
CA ARG A 78 -17.41 26.45 -7.29
C ARG A 78 -16.16 25.72 -7.73
N ALA A 79 -15.19 26.48 -8.21
CA ALA A 79 -13.86 25.95 -8.48
C ALA A 79 -13.10 25.72 -7.15
N LEU A 80 -12.40 24.60 -7.09
CA LEU A 80 -11.49 24.25 -6.00
C LEU A 80 -10.05 24.19 -6.51
N THR A 81 -9.10 24.38 -5.61
CA THR A 81 -7.72 23.95 -5.83
C THR A 81 -7.56 22.46 -5.57
N ARG A 82 -6.48 21.86 -6.09
CA ARG A 82 -6.16 20.44 -5.80
C ARG A 82 -6.06 20.17 -4.31
N ALA A 83 -5.42 21.08 -3.55
CA ALA A 83 -5.30 20.97 -2.10
C ALA A 83 -6.67 20.99 -1.40
N GLN A 84 -7.59 21.86 -1.84
CA GLN A 84 -8.95 21.91 -1.29
C GLN A 84 -9.75 20.65 -1.60
N LEU A 85 -9.64 20.13 -2.83
CA LEU A 85 -10.29 18.88 -3.18
C LEU A 85 -9.74 17.72 -2.36
N PHE A 86 -8.42 17.64 -2.20
CA PHE A 86 -7.77 16.63 -1.36
C PHE A 86 -8.23 16.74 0.10
N ALA A 87 -8.16 17.94 0.67
CA ALA A 87 -8.56 18.16 2.06
C ALA A 87 -10.03 17.79 2.30
N GLY A 88 -10.93 18.20 1.40
CA GLY A 88 -12.33 17.82 1.47
C GLY A 88 -12.56 16.32 1.40
N ALA A 89 -11.93 15.65 0.44
CA ALA A 89 -12.16 14.23 0.18
C ALA A 89 -11.44 13.28 1.14
N MET A 90 -10.26 13.66 1.66
CA MET A 90 -9.39 12.75 2.44
C MET A 90 -9.29 13.11 3.91
N ILE A 91 -9.52 14.37 4.28
CA ILE A 91 -9.38 14.83 5.67
C ILE A 91 -10.71 15.17 6.31
N LEU A 92 -11.55 15.98 5.62
CA LEU A 92 -12.75 16.55 6.24
C LEU A 92 -13.99 15.65 6.13
N ALA A 93 -14.17 14.94 5.02
CA ALA A 93 -15.36 14.12 4.81
C ALA A 93 -15.25 12.71 5.41
N PRO A 94 -14.10 11.99 5.35
CA PRO A 94 -14.01 10.65 5.89
C PRO A 94 -13.84 10.65 7.40
N THR A 95 -14.28 9.55 8.00
CA THR A 95 -13.90 9.17 9.36
C THR A 95 -12.87 8.06 9.27
N TRP A 96 -11.67 8.30 9.76
CA TRP A 96 -10.59 7.32 9.77
C TRP A 96 -10.59 6.51 11.06
N TYR A 97 -10.19 5.25 10.96
CA TYR A 97 -10.15 4.32 12.07
C TYR A 97 -8.84 3.54 12.09
N ASP A 98 -8.22 3.44 13.27
CA ASP A 98 -7.03 2.64 13.52
C ASP A 98 -7.44 1.28 14.08
N PRO A 99 -7.39 0.20 13.27
CA PRO A 99 -7.79 -1.14 13.71
C PRO A 99 -6.80 -1.79 14.70
N TYR A 100 -5.59 -1.25 14.82
CA TYR A 100 -4.58 -1.77 15.73
C TYR A 100 -4.73 -1.25 17.15
N ARG A 101 -5.26 -0.02 17.28
CA ARG A 101 -5.51 0.64 18.56
C ARG A 101 -6.99 0.72 18.91
N ASP A 102 -7.87 0.21 18.03
CA ASP A 102 -9.33 0.23 18.19
C ASP A 102 -9.87 1.63 18.54
N ARG A 103 -9.50 2.63 17.74
CA ARG A 103 -9.89 4.02 17.95
C ARG A 103 -10.03 4.79 16.65
N LEU A 104 -10.73 5.94 16.74
CA LEU A 104 -10.68 6.91 15.66
C LEU A 104 -9.26 7.43 15.46
N ALA A 105 -8.92 7.70 14.22
CA ALA A 105 -7.59 8.10 13.78
C ALA A 105 -7.65 9.39 12.98
N THR A 106 -6.52 10.06 12.83
CA THR A 106 -6.33 11.09 11.81
C THR A 106 -6.07 10.45 10.44
N PHE A 107 -6.12 11.24 9.39
CA PHE A 107 -5.72 10.79 8.05
C PHE A 107 -4.26 10.31 8.04
N GLU A 108 -3.38 11.04 8.73
CA GLU A 108 -1.95 10.75 8.83
C GLU A 108 -1.70 9.43 9.54
N ASP A 109 -2.36 9.17 10.67
CA ASP A 109 -2.27 7.88 11.39
C ASP A 109 -2.70 6.71 10.47
N ALA A 110 -3.80 6.87 9.74
CA ALA A 110 -4.29 5.85 8.82
C ALA A 110 -3.33 5.63 7.65
N LEU A 111 -2.75 6.70 7.11
CA LEU A 111 -1.76 6.62 6.03
C LEU A 111 -0.48 5.91 6.50
N GLU A 112 0.02 6.22 7.69
CA GLU A 112 1.18 5.54 8.28
C GLU A 112 0.92 4.05 8.49
N ALA A 113 -0.26 3.70 8.99
CA ALA A 113 -0.65 2.30 9.16
C ALA A 113 -0.71 1.55 7.82
N MET A 114 -1.33 2.14 6.80
CA MET A 114 -1.37 1.55 5.45
C MET A 114 0.03 1.44 4.83
N ALA A 115 0.89 2.44 5.02
CA ALA A 115 2.25 2.42 4.52
C ALA A 115 3.08 1.32 5.21
N ALA A 116 2.90 1.11 6.51
CA ALA A 116 3.54 0.02 7.25
C ALA A 116 3.07 -1.36 6.76
N GLU A 117 1.76 -1.54 6.55
CA GLU A 117 1.19 -2.77 5.99
C GLU A 117 1.73 -3.05 4.57
N ALA A 118 1.79 -2.03 3.72
CA ALA A 118 2.32 -2.18 2.37
C ALA A 118 3.81 -2.55 2.35
N ARG A 119 4.61 -1.99 3.27
CA ARG A 119 6.02 -2.39 3.43
C ARG A 119 6.13 -3.84 3.89
N ALA A 120 5.40 -4.19 4.95
CA ALA A 120 5.41 -5.55 5.48
C ALA A 120 4.96 -6.57 4.41
N TRP A 121 3.93 -6.25 3.62
CA TRP A 121 3.52 -7.11 2.53
C TRP A 121 4.63 -7.28 1.46
N ARG A 122 5.27 -6.20 1.03
CA ARG A 122 6.35 -6.27 0.02
C ARG A 122 7.50 -7.16 0.48
N GLU A 123 7.82 -7.13 1.75
CA GLU A 123 8.90 -7.91 2.35
C GLU A 123 8.51 -9.37 2.56
N ASP A 124 7.30 -9.62 3.06
CA ASP A 124 6.94 -10.91 3.65
C ASP A 124 5.99 -11.78 2.79
N HIS A 125 5.32 -11.22 1.75
CA HIS A 125 4.30 -11.97 0.99
C HIS A 125 4.82 -13.24 0.33
N ARG A 126 6.11 -13.29 -0.01
CA ARG A 126 6.76 -14.49 -0.55
C ARG A 126 7.01 -15.56 0.52
N GLY A 127 6.88 -15.19 1.78
CA GLY A 127 7.26 -15.99 2.95
C GLY A 127 8.76 -16.11 3.09
N TRP A 128 9.22 -16.55 4.24
CA TRP A 128 10.63 -16.64 4.60
C TRP A 128 11.06 -18.08 4.85
N THR A 129 12.31 -18.38 4.52
CA THR A 129 13.04 -19.53 5.08
C THR A 129 14.03 -19.01 6.10
N ALA A 130 13.94 -19.50 7.34
CA ALA A 130 14.70 -18.98 8.47
C ALA A 130 15.61 -20.05 9.06
N SER A 131 16.91 -19.76 9.16
CA SER A 131 17.91 -20.65 9.72
C SER A 131 18.55 -20.09 10.99
N GLY A 132 19.07 -20.98 11.82
CA GLY A 132 19.77 -20.59 13.05
C GLY A 132 18.87 -20.15 14.20
N MET A 133 17.55 -20.15 14.06
CA MET A 133 16.58 -19.78 15.10
C MET A 133 16.41 -20.92 16.11
N ARG A 134 16.53 -20.60 17.40
CA ARG A 134 16.17 -21.53 18.49
C ARG A 134 14.66 -21.81 18.47
N ALA A 135 14.25 -23.01 18.91
CA ALA A 135 12.87 -23.47 18.84
C ALA A 135 11.86 -22.50 19.47
N TRP A 136 12.18 -21.94 20.62
CA TRP A 136 11.31 -21.00 21.33
C TRP A 136 11.09 -19.67 20.59
N LYS A 137 12.02 -19.24 19.72
CA LYS A 137 11.88 -18.04 18.90
C LYS A 137 10.98 -18.24 17.67
N ARG A 138 10.73 -19.48 17.26
CA ARG A 138 9.99 -19.77 16.01
C ARG A 138 8.54 -19.28 16.06
N ARG A 139 7.86 -19.45 17.19
CA ARG A 139 6.47 -19.03 17.34
C ARG A 139 6.30 -17.51 17.27
N PRO A 140 7.05 -16.68 17.99
CA PRO A 140 7.04 -15.22 17.80
C PRO A 140 7.35 -14.79 16.37
N LEU A 141 8.40 -15.35 15.77
CA LEU A 141 8.80 -15.01 14.40
C LEU A 141 7.71 -15.39 13.39
N GLN A 142 7.06 -16.54 13.56
CA GLN A 142 5.93 -16.95 12.74
C GLN A 142 4.77 -15.93 12.82
N LYS A 143 4.50 -15.35 13.99
CA LYS A 143 3.48 -14.32 14.15
C LYS A 143 3.86 -13.02 13.46
N MET A 144 5.14 -12.63 13.47
CA MET A 144 5.63 -11.39 12.88
C MET A 144 5.71 -11.47 11.36
N PHE A 145 6.35 -12.50 10.82
CA PHE A 145 6.73 -12.61 9.41
C PHE A 145 5.91 -13.63 8.60
N GLY A 146 5.09 -14.42 9.27
CA GLY A 146 4.34 -15.50 8.62
C GLY A 146 2.88 -15.18 8.34
N ARG A 147 2.47 -13.93 8.33
CA ARG A 147 1.08 -13.50 8.16
C ARG A 147 0.50 -13.89 6.79
N TRP A 148 1.24 -13.61 5.74
CA TRP A 148 0.79 -13.88 4.36
C TRP A 148 1.16 -15.26 3.86
N LYS A 149 2.33 -15.75 4.27
CA LYS A 149 2.81 -17.10 3.94
C LYS A 149 3.61 -17.66 5.09
N PRO A 150 3.24 -18.82 5.65
CA PRO A 150 3.92 -19.40 6.81
C PRO A 150 5.42 -19.52 6.57
N MET A 151 6.21 -19.11 7.57
CA MET A 151 7.67 -19.28 7.57
C MET A 151 8.05 -20.76 7.52
N ARG A 152 9.19 -21.06 6.95
CA ARG A 152 9.85 -22.36 7.01
C ARG A 152 11.13 -22.24 7.83
N PHE A 153 11.34 -23.13 8.76
CA PHE A 153 12.54 -23.17 9.60
C PHE A 153 13.45 -24.29 9.12
N GLY A 154 14.66 -23.94 8.63
CA GLY A 154 15.59 -24.90 8.06
C GLY A 154 16.58 -24.24 7.10
N GLY A 155 17.15 -25.03 6.20
CA GLY A 155 18.08 -24.56 5.18
C GLY A 155 17.41 -23.67 4.11
N PRO A 156 18.21 -22.93 3.32
CA PRO A 156 17.72 -22.07 2.23
C PRO A 156 16.86 -22.85 1.22
N ARG A 157 15.89 -22.16 0.63
CA ARG A 157 15.03 -22.68 -0.43
C ARG A 157 14.95 -21.68 -1.59
N ALA A 158 14.92 -22.18 -2.81
CA ALA A 158 14.91 -21.33 -4.02
C ALA A 158 13.59 -20.55 -4.19
N ASP A 159 12.47 -21.04 -3.63
CA ASP A 159 11.15 -20.45 -3.76
C ASP A 159 10.87 -19.29 -2.77
N ARG A 160 11.81 -18.98 -1.86
CA ARG A 160 11.64 -18.00 -0.79
C ARG A 160 12.91 -17.24 -0.46
N PRO A 161 12.83 -15.98 -0.08
CA PRO A 161 13.95 -15.29 0.52
C PRO A 161 14.38 -15.98 1.83
N ALA A 162 15.67 -15.89 2.12
CA ALA A 162 16.25 -16.48 3.31
C ALA A 162 16.58 -15.44 4.37
N MET A 163 16.45 -15.83 5.63
CA MET A 163 16.95 -15.05 6.76
C MET A 163 17.76 -15.94 7.73
N VAL A 164 18.69 -15.32 8.42
CA VAL A 164 19.56 -15.99 9.37
C VAL A 164 19.59 -15.23 10.69
N TRP A 165 19.74 -15.97 11.79
CA TRP A 165 19.83 -15.37 13.13
C TRP A 165 21.24 -14.86 13.42
N GLY A 166 21.35 -13.57 13.77
CA GLY A 166 22.57 -12.92 14.22
C GLY A 166 23.69 -12.94 13.19
N LEU A 167 24.92 -13.11 13.65
CA LEU A 167 26.13 -13.10 12.82
C LEU A 167 26.48 -14.47 12.23
N LYS A 168 25.57 -15.45 12.23
CA LYS A 168 25.83 -16.75 11.60
C LYS A 168 26.19 -16.58 10.14
N GLU A 169 27.05 -17.46 9.66
CA GLU A 169 27.49 -17.47 8.27
C GLU A 169 26.30 -17.61 7.32
N ALA A 170 26.24 -16.75 6.31
CA ALA A 170 25.19 -16.73 5.31
C ALA A 170 25.73 -16.13 4.01
N ALA A 171 25.16 -16.56 2.89
CA ALA A 171 25.47 -16.00 1.59
C ALA A 171 25.15 -14.49 1.52
N PRO A 172 25.80 -13.73 0.62
CA PRO A 172 25.44 -12.34 0.36
C PRO A 172 23.96 -12.18 0.03
N GLY A 173 23.33 -11.11 0.55
CA GLY A 173 21.91 -10.82 0.31
C GLY A 173 20.92 -11.57 1.21
N VAL A 174 21.38 -12.46 2.09
CA VAL A 174 20.51 -13.08 3.11
C VAL A 174 20.19 -12.07 4.21
N ALA A 175 18.91 -11.92 4.52
CA ALA A 175 18.45 -11.04 5.59
C ALA A 175 18.97 -11.51 6.96
N ARG A 176 19.37 -10.57 7.80
CA ARG A 176 19.81 -10.88 9.17
C ARG A 176 18.75 -10.41 10.14
N LEU A 177 18.49 -11.27 11.12
CA LEU A 177 17.52 -11.02 12.17
C LEU A 177 18.19 -11.21 13.53
N GLU A 178 17.97 -10.30 14.45
CA GLU A 178 18.45 -10.41 15.83
C GLU A 178 17.47 -9.76 16.81
N ASP A 179 17.75 -9.88 18.09
CA ASP A 179 16.96 -9.19 19.12
C ASP A 179 17.10 -7.68 18.93
N GLY A 180 16.00 -6.94 19.08
CA GLY A 180 15.99 -5.49 18.92
C GLY A 180 16.91 -4.79 19.94
N PHE A 181 17.29 -3.55 19.61
CA PHE A 181 18.14 -2.72 20.46
C PHE A 181 17.52 -2.47 21.84
N LEU A 182 16.21 -2.22 21.87
CA LEU A 182 15.43 -2.09 23.12
C LEU A 182 15.01 -3.49 23.58
N ARG A 183 15.83 -4.09 24.40
CA ARG A 183 15.58 -5.41 25.01
C ARG A 183 15.83 -5.37 26.51
N SER A 184 15.43 -6.44 27.21
CA SER A 184 15.73 -6.63 28.64
C SER A 184 17.21 -6.42 28.96
N ARG A 185 17.50 -5.91 30.15
CA ARG A 185 18.88 -5.87 30.66
C ARG A 185 19.45 -7.30 30.70
N GLY A 186 20.61 -7.50 30.13
CA GLY A 186 21.25 -8.82 30.08
C GLY A 186 20.67 -9.73 28.98
N LEU A 187 20.86 -11.03 29.13
CA LEU A 187 20.52 -12.02 28.11
C LEU A 187 19.03 -12.39 28.00
N GLY A 188 18.14 -11.69 28.65
CA GLY A 188 16.72 -11.95 28.60
C GLY A 188 16.26 -13.24 29.33
N ALA A 189 17.20 -14.08 29.76
CA ALA A 189 16.90 -15.29 30.55
C ALA A 189 16.35 -14.97 31.95
N ASP A 190 16.76 -13.82 32.48
CA ASP A 190 16.38 -13.36 33.82
C ASP A 190 15.07 -12.56 33.84
N LEU A 191 14.35 -12.46 32.70
CA LEU A 191 13.07 -11.75 32.56
C LEU A 191 13.08 -10.30 33.05
N VAL A 192 14.24 -9.65 33.06
CA VAL A 192 14.36 -8.24 33.45
C VAL A 192 13.71 -7.37 32.35
N PRO A 193 12.77 -6.48 32.68
CA PRO A 193 12.10 -5.64 31.67
C PRO A 193 13.07 -4.81 30.84
N PRO A 194 12.71 -4.44 29.61
CA PRO A 194 13.50 -3.51 28.81
C PRO A 194 13.63 -2.17 29.55
N LEU A 195 14.71 -1.46 29.27
CA LEU A 195 14.84 -0.05 29.67
C LEU A 195 13.78 0.74 28.90
N SER A 196 12.76 1.23 29.58
CA SER A 196 11.79 2.20 29.05
C SER A 196 12.43 3.56 28.93
#